data_0fab93c1dcfddc60d688d467dffd1d2f
#
_entry.id   0fab93c1dcfddc60d688d467dffd1d2f
#
_cell.length_a   1.000
_cell.length_b   1.000
_cell.length_c   1.000
_cell.angle_alpha   90.00
_cell.angle_beta   90.00
_cell.angle_gamma   90.00
#
_symmetry.space_group_name_H-M   'P 1'
#
loop_
_entity.id
_entity.type
_entity.pdbx_description
1 polymer ?
#
loop_
_entity_poly.entity_id
_entity_poly.type
_entity_poly.pdbx_seq_one_letter_code
_entity_poly.pdbx_strand_id
1 'polypeptide(L)'
;AAQDRLGRGFLDIVFATPPCQGMSKNGRGKLLSLFRQGLKDAVDTRNLLVIPAIEIFIKSGAHTLVMENVPEMENTFIPDPHGDGELIGIIDLIKKSLSTGFSSSIRVVEFANYGVPQSRQRLISIFTKNEILKQHIKKYGSLFPQETHSKDGYPAKKWVTVRDIISDTPPLDAGKPEAAQYKKIPYHRVPLLDDEKYLWVSNTPEEKSAFDNQCINSACGFKSNPTHSSGKDENGINKASIETPIFCIKCNSILPRPWVKENGEYRLMKGYTSAYKRMSWDSPASTLTRNLSYACSDNKLHPSQNRVLSLYEAMKLHTISNYEFEWKRADGKKVSDKLIREL
;
A
#
# COMPACT_ATOMS: atom_id res chain seq x y z
N ALA A 1 25.69 22.60 -2.14
CA ALA A 1 24.96 22.29 -3.36
C ALA A 1 23.47 22.70 -3.31
N ALA A 2 22.63 22.18 -2.39
CA ALA A 2 21.22 22.58 -2.26
C ALA A 2 21.07 23.98 -1.66
N GLN A 3 21.88 24.30 -0.65
CA GLN A 3 21.93 25.63 -0.01
C GLN A 3 22.33 26.72 -1.01
N ASP A 4 23.34 26.47 -1.82
CA ASP A 4 23.82 27.40 -2.85
C ASP A 4 22.77 27.69 -3.91
N ARG A 5 21.99 26.69 -4.32
CA ARG A 5 20.90 26.83 -5.32
C ARG A 5 19.72 27.68 -4.84
N LEU A 6 19.47 27.69 -3.54
CA LEU A 6 18.38 28.46 -2.93
C LEU A 6 18.77 29.89 -2.57
N GLY A 7 20.06 30.26 -2.69
CA GLY A 7 20.57 31.57 -2.26
C GLY A 7 20.42 31.81 -0.74
N ARG A 8 20.17 30.73 0.03
CA ARG A 8 20.03 30.77 1.49
C ARG A 8 21.17 29.98 2.11
N GLY A 9 21.76 30.50 3.16
CA GLY A 9 22.85 29.82 3.90
C GLY A 9 22.40 28.61 4.71
N PHE A 10 21.10 28.20 4.69
CA PHE A 10 20.55 27.10 5.49
C PHE A 10 19.35 26.42 4.81
N LEU A 11 19.07 25.18 5.24
CA LEU A 11 17.85 24.44 4.92
C LEU A 11 16.93 24.42 6.14
N ASP A 12 15.66 24.60 5.92
CA ASP A 12 14.66 24.55 7.01
C ASP A 12 14.30 23.10 7.36
N ILE A 13 14.00 22.29 6.35
CA ILE A 13 13.45 20.95 6.51
C ILE A 13 14.14 19.96 5.57
N VAL A 14 14.40 18.75 6.08
CA VAL A 14 14.74 17.56 5.27
C VAL A 14 13.60 16.55 5.42
N PHE A 15 13.06 16.10 4.28
CA PHE A 15 12.17 14.97 4.21
C PHE A 15 12.95 13.71 3.84
N ALA A 16 12.81 12.65 4.62
CA ALA A 16 13.45 11.37 4.37
C ALA A 16 12.44 10.24 4.37
N THR A 17 12.46 9.43 3.29
CA THR A 17 11.61 8.25 3.12
C THR A 17 12.48 7.03 2.81
N PRO A 18 13.30 6.55 3.78
CA PRO A 18 14.17 5.41 3.53
C PRO A 18 13.35 4.15 3.20
N PRO A 19 13.89 3.21 2.39
CA PRO A 19 13.18 2.02 1.97
C PRO A 19 12.64 1.20 3.15
N CYS A 20 11.36 0.78 3.04
CA CYS A 20 10.63 0.05 4.09
C CYS A 20 10.50 -1.46 3.83
N GLN A 21 11.13 -1.99 2.76
CA GLN A 21 10.84 -3.34 2.27
C GLN A 21 11.20 -4.45 3.28
N GLY A 22 12.23 -4.26 4.09
CA GLY A 22 12.59 -5.19 5.17
C GLY A 22 11.74 -5.03 6.43
N MET A 23 11.05 -3.90 6.59
CA MET A 23 10.25 -3.57 7.77
C MET A 23 8.78 -3.90 7.59
N SER A 24 8.23 -3.74 6.38
CA SER A 24 6.81 -3.93 6.09
C SER A 24 6.33 -5.36 6.37
N LYS A 25 5.04 -5.53 6.74
CA LYS A 25 4.44 -6.85 7.00
C LYS A 25 4.71 -7.86 5.89
N ASN A 26 4.55 -7.46 4.64
CA ASN A 26 4.81 -8.34 3.49
C ASN A 26 6.30 -8.62 3.28
N GLY A 27 7.16 -7.61 3.49
CA GLY A 27 8.61 -7.75 3.39
C GLY A 27 9.19 -8.68 4.45
N ARG A 28 8.76 -8.52 5.71
CA ARG A 28 9.17 -9.38 6.82
C ARG A 28 8.76 -10.83 6.62
N GLY A 29 7.52 -11.09 6.17
CA GLY A 29 7.06 -12.45 5.86
C GLY A 29 7.93 -13.13 4.81
N LYS A 30 8.30 -12.41 3.74
CA LYS A 30 9.20 -12.92 2.70
C LYS A 30 10.62 -13.15 3.24
N LEU A 31 11.15 -12.22 4.02
CA LEU A 31 12.47 -12.32 4.63
C LEU A 31 12.58 -13.54 5.56
N LEU A 32 11.60 -13.72 6.46
CA LEU A 32 11.54 -14.87 7.36
C LEU A 32 11.44 -16.18 6.59
N SER A 33 10.67 -16.24 5.52
CA SER A 33 10.60 -17.43 4.65
C SER A 33 11.94 -17.76 4.01
N LEU A 34 12.66 -16.75 3.49
CA LEU A 34 13.98 -16.94 2.89
C LEU A 34 15.05 -17.30 3.92
N PHE A 35 15.00 -16.71 5.12
CA PHE A 35 15.90 -17.05 6.22
C PHE A 35 15.76 -18.51 6.65
N ARG A 36 14.53 -19.01 6.81
CA ARG A 36 14.26 -20.42 7.14
C ARG A 36 14.72 -21.41 6.08
N GLN A 37 14.81 -20.95 4.83
CA GLN A 37 15.36 -21.75 3.72
C GLN A 37 16.89 -21.64 3.61
N GLY A 38 17.56 -20.90 4.50
CA GLY A 38 18.99 -20.64 4.44
C GLY A 38 19.45 -19.80 3.26
N LEU A 39 18.50 -19.10 2.60
CA LEU A 39 18.77 -18.34 1.37
C LEU A 39 19.09 -16.86 1.63
N LYS A 40 18.87 -16.37 2.86
CA LYS A 40 19.13 -14.97 3.24
C LYS A 40 19.34 -14.82 4.75
N ASP A 41 20.13 -13.79 5.12
CA ASP A 41 20.29 -13.38 6.51
C ASP A 41 18.98 -12.83 7.10
N ALA A 42 18.85 -12.92 8.42
CA ALA A 42 17.66 -12.45 9.16
C ALA A 42 17.47 -10.92 9.08
N VAL A 43 18.55 -10.17 8.82
CA VAL A 43 18.55 -8.71 8.73
C VAL A 43 18.50 -8.28 7.27
N ASP A 44 17.54 -7.44 6.93
CA ASP A 44 17.48 -6.80 5.62
C ASP A 44 18.38 -5.56 5.62
N THR A 45 19.46 -5.59 4.84
CA THR A 45 20.43 -4.48 4.77
C THR A 45 19.82 -3.16 4.33
N ARG A 46 18.66 -3.18 3.67
CA ARG A 46 17.93 -1.96 3.30
C ARG A 46 17.41 -1.18 4.52
N ASN A 47 17.22 -1.85 5.66
CA ASN A 47 16.86 -1.19 6.90
C ASN A 47 17.97 -0.26 7.42
N LEU A 48 19.22 -0.53 7.02
CA LEU A 48 20.37 0.31 7.37
C LEU A 48 20.38 1.65 6.61
N LEU A 49 19.56 1.82 5.57
CA LEU A 49 19.49 3.06 4.80
C LEU A 49 18.90 4.24 5.60
N VAL A 50 18.37 3.99 6.78
CA VAL A 50 18.04 5.05 7.73
C VAL A 50 19.28 5.80 8.21
N ILE A 51 20.44 5.13 8.32
CA ILE A 51 21.71 5.71 8.78
C ILE A 51 22.16 6.84 7.85
N PRO A 52 22.40 6.62 6.53
CA PRO A 52 22.78 7.71 5.65
C PRO A 52 21.71 8.81 5.54
N ALA A 53 20.42 8.52 5.76
CA ALA A 53 19.39 9.55 5.80
C ALA A 53 19.59 10.51 6.99
N ILE A 54 19.93 9.97 8.16
CA ILE A 54 20.27 10.77 9.36
C ILE A 54 21.54 11.59 9.12
N GLU A 55 22.60 10.96 8.55
CA GLU A 55 23.85 11.66 8.24
C GLU A 55 23.66 12.82 7.27
N ILE A 56 22.86 12.64 6.21
CA ILE A 56 22.52 13.70 5.26
C ILE A 56 21.82 14.85 5.98
N PHE A 57 20.85 14.53 6.86
CA PHE A 57 20.18 15.55 7.67
C PHE A 57 21.18 16.34 8.53
N ILE A 58 22.03 15.66 9.28
CA ILE A 58 23.04 16.31 10.15
C ILE A 58 23.98 17.18 9.31
N LYS A 59 24.54 16.65 8.22
CA LYS A 59 25.46 17.37 7.33
C LYS A 59 24.79 18.56 6.63
N SER A 60 23.47 18.52 6.41
CA SER A 60 22.73 19.63 5.78
C SER A 60 22.59 20.86 6.68
N GLY A 61 22.75 20.70 7.99
CA GLY A 61 22.51 21.76 8.98
C GLY A 61 21.03 22.14 9.13
N ALA A 62 20.11 21.41 8.54
CA ALA A 62 18.68 21.67 8.60
C ALA A 62 18.15 21.68 10.04
N HIS A 63 17.08 22.44 10.26
CA HIS A 63 16.49 22.57 11.59
C HIS A 63 15.46 21.48 11.90
N THR A 64 14.87 20.85 10.89
CA THR A 64 13.81 19.88 11.09
C THR A 64 14.00 18.68 10.15
N LEU A 65 13.95 17.47 10.71
CA LEU A 65 13.85 16.22 9.98
C LEU A 65 12.41 15.71 10.06
N VAL A 66 11.82 15.43 8.92
CA VAL A 66 10.57 14.68 8.83
C VAL A 66 10.88 13.35 8.15
N MET A 67 10.66 12.25 8.86
CA MET A 67 10.87 10.91 8.32
C MET A 67 9.55 10.17 8.23
N GLU A 68 9.26 9.58 7.05
CA GLU A 68 8.10 8.73 6.82
C GLU A 68 8.53 7.29 6.61
N ASN A 69 7.79 6.37 7.21
CA ASN A 69 7.97 4.94 6.97
C ASN A 69 6.69 4.15 7.30
N VAL A 70 6.73 2.83 7.15
CA VAL A 70 5.66 1.95 7.60
C VAL A 70 5.60 1.89 9.13
N PRO A 71 4.42 1.62 9.74
CA PRO A 71 4.26 1.55 11.19
C PRO A 71 5.24 0.59 11.87
N GLU A 72 5.58 -0.49 11.19
CA GLU A 72 6.49 -1.51 11.70
C GLU A 72 7.92 -1.00 12.00
N MET A 73 8.30 0.15 11.46
CA MET A 73 9.60 0.78 11.76
C MET A 73 9.74 1.10 13.25
N GLU A 74 8.66 1.43 13.95
CA GLU A 74 8.67 1.72 15.39
C GLU A 74 9.25 0.58 16.22
N ASN A 75 9.03 -0.66 15.75
CA ASN A 75 9.48 -1.88 16.43
C ASN A 75 10.58 -2.61 15.62
N THR A 76 11.31 -1.91 14.78
CA THR A 76 12.40 -2.49 13.99
C THR A 76 13.74 -2.18 14.63
N PHE A 77 14.54 -3.23 14.83
CA PHE A 77 15.89 -3.16 15.34
C PHE A 77 16.90 -3.37 14.21
N ILE A 78 18.03 -2.70 14.30
CA ILE A 78 19.17 -2.84 13.41
C ILE A 78 20.46 -2.90 14.24
N PRO A 79 21.58 -3.44 13.71
CA PRO A 79 22.86 -3.33 14.39
C PRO A 79 23.23 -1.87 14.67
N ASP A 80 23.62 -1.57 15.91
CA ASP A 80 24.07 -0.21 16.30
C ASP A 80 25.38 0.10 15.55
N PRO A 81 25.44 1.13 14.70
CA PRO A 81 26.66 1.48 13.97
C PRO A 81 27.80 1.96 14.89
N HIS A 82 27.49 2.26 16.14
CA HIS A 82 28.42 2.75 17.17
C HIS A 82 28.60 1.78 18.34
N GLY A 83 28.04 0.55 18.25
CA GLY A 83 28.08 -0.49 19.28
C GLY A 83 28.77 -1.75 18.79
N ASP A 84 29.18 -2.61 19.71
CA ASP A 84 29.92 -3.87 19.44
C ASP A 84 28.98 -5.02 19.02
N GLY A 85 28.11 -4.78 18.01
CA GLY A 85 27.16 -5.79 17.48
C GLY A 85 25.83 -5.84 18.23
N GLU A 86 25.58 -4.97 19.19
CA GLU A 86 24.28 -4.82 19.83
C GLU A 86 23.22 -4.31 18.86
N LEU A 87 21.97 -4.66 19.14
CA LEU A 87 20.82 -4.18 18.37
C LEU A 87 20.24 -2.93 19.00
N ILE A 88 19.97 -1.92 18.17
CA ILE A 88 19.28 -0.69 18.58
C ILE A 88 17.98 -0.52 17.81
N GLY A 89 16.94 -0.03 18.48
CA GLY A 89 15.70 0.39 17.81
C GLY A 89 15.96 1.58 16.88
N ILE A 90 15.38 1.57 15.67
CA ILE A 90 15.64 2.65 14.70
C ILE A 90 15.28 4.03 15.25
N ILE A 91 14.16 4.15 15.99
CA ILE A 91 13.76 5.42 16.59
C ILE A 91 14.78 5.89 17.66
N ASP A 92 15.32 4.95 18.43
CA ASP A 92 16.33 5.28 19.45
C ASP A 92 17.67 5.64 18.81
N LEU A 93 18.04 4.97 17.72
CA LEU A 93 19.21 5.37 16.93
C LEU A 93 19.08 6.81 16.42
N ILE A 94 17.90 7.18 15.87
CA ILE A 94 17.67 8.56 15.41
C ILE A 94 17.84 9.55 16.57
N LYS A 95 17.21 9.28 17.71
CA LYS A 95 17.33 10.12 18.91
C LYS A 95 18.77 10.22 19.41
N LYS A 96 19.51 9.11 19.43
CA LYS A 96 20.92 9.05 19.85
C LYS A 96 21.83 9.82 18.88
N SER A 97 21.55 9.76 17.57
CA SER A 97 22.36 10.43 16.54
C SER A 97 22.11 11.94 16.47
N LEU A 98 20.95 12.40 16.90
CA LEU A 98 20.63 13.82 16.95
C LEU A 98 21.19 14.41 18.25
N SER A 99 21.90 15.54 18.12
CA SER A 99 22.46 16.26 19.25
C SER A 99 21.39 16.69 20.28
N THR A 100 21.82 16.98 21.51
CA THR A 100 20.96 17.61 22.51
C THR A 100 20.34 18.90 21.94
N GLY A 101 19.05 19.12 22.19
CA GLY A 101 18.34 20.33 21.73
C GLY A 101 17.23 20.05 20.72
N PHE A 102 17.15 18.84 20.18
CA PHE A 102 16.00 18.44 19.37
C PHE A 102 14.81 18.02 20.24
N SER A 103 13.62 18.44 19.83
CA SER A 103 12.35 17.88 20.30
C SER A 103 11.75 17.01 19.23
N SER A 104 10.96 16.00 19.61
CA SER A 104 10.35 15.08 18.65
C SER A 104 8.84 14.98 18.80
N SER A 105 8.18 14.70 17.69
CA SER A 105 6.76 14.33 17.63
C SER A 105 6.64 13.13 16.69
N ILE A 106 6.27 11.96 17.24
CA ILE A 106 6.28 10.68 16.53
C ILE A 106 4.91 10.04 16.69
N ARG A 107 4.28 9.63 15.58
CA ARG A 107 2.97 9.01 15.59
C ARG A 107 2.73 8.15 14.36
N VAL A 108 2.02 7.02 14.53
CA VAL A 108 1.39 6.32 13.41
C VAL A 108 0.15 7.11 13.00
N VAL A 109 0.16 7.58 11.76
CA VAL A 109 -0.91 8.40 11.17
C VAL A 109 -1.76 7.53 10.25
N GLU A 110 -3.09 7.53 10.47
CA GLU A 110 -4.06 7.00 9.50
C GLU A 110 -4.52 8.15 8.61
N PHE A 111 -4.17 8.12 7.32
CA PHE A 111 -4.47 9.24 6.43
C PHE A 111 -5.97 9.46 6.20
N ALA A 112 -6.80 8.42 6.37
CA ALA A 112 -8.24 8.55 6.32
C ALA A 112 -8.76 9.53 7.39
N ASN A 113 -8.09 9.67 8.53
CA ASN A 113 -8.44 10.62 9.59
C ASN A 113 -8.22 12.10 9.18
N TYR A 114 -7.56 12.32 8.05
CA TYR A 114 -7.35 13.66 7.47
C TYR A 114 -8.13 13.88 6.18
N GLY A 115 -9.10 13.00 5.88
CA GLY A 115 -9.97 13.11 4.71
C GLY A 115 -9.38 12.57 3.42
N VAL A 116 -8.25 11.84 3.48
CA VAL A 116 -7.74 11.09 2.34
C VAL A 116 -8.63 9.86 2.13
N PRO A 117 -9.17 9.61 0.93
CA PRO A 117 -10.07 8.47 0.66
C PRO A 117 -9.32 7.15 0.54
N GLN A 118 -8.34 6.95 1.43
CA GLN A 118 -7.48 5.77 1.45
C GLN A 118 -7.09 5.43 2.88
N SER A 119 -7.35 4.19 3.30
CA SER A 119 -6.81 3.66 4.55
C SER A 119 -5.33 3.34 4.33
N ARG A 120 -4.50 4.21 4.88
CA ARG A 120 -3.04 4.14 4.74
C ARG A 120 -2.39 4.62 6.02
N GLN A 121 -1.78 3.71 6.73
CA GLN A 121 -1.04 4.01 7.96
C GLN A 121 0.44 4.22 7.67
N ARG A 122 1.01 5.26 8.28
CA ARG A 122 2.45 5.54 8.22
C ARG A 122 2.95 6.07 9.55
N LEU A 123 4.13 5.62 9.92
CA LEU A 123 4.88 6.24 11.01
C LEU A 123 5.49 7.53 10.47
N ILE A 124 5.09 8.64 11.05
CA ILE A 124 5.67 9.95 10.79
C ILE A 124 6.46 10.36 12.03
N SER A 125 7.73 10.63 11.82
CA SER A 125 8.65 11.06 12.89
C SER A 125 9.20 12.44 12.55
N ILE A 126 8.91 13.42 13.41
CA ILE A 126 9.36 14.80 13.26
C ILE A 126 10.36 15.10 14.38
N PHE A 127 11.56 15.51 14.02
CA PHE A 127 12.60 15.95 14.95
C PHE A 127 12.98 17.38 14.61
N THR A 128 12.96 18.28 15.58
CA THR A 128 13.19 19.70 15.31
C THR A 128 14.01 20.38 16.41
N LYS A 129 14.93 21.25 15.98
CA LYS A 129 15.63 22.24 16.84
C LYS A 129 15.10 23.67 16.64
N ASN A 130 14.06 23.84 15.79
CA ASN A 130 13.41 25.13 15.63
C ASN A 130 12.64 25.51 16.89
N GLU A 131 12.92 26.65 17.47
CA GLU A 131 12.38 27.07 18.77
C GLU A 131 10.86 27.28 18.74
N ILE A 132 10.30 27.77 17.63
CA ILE A 132 8.84 27.95 17.48
C ILE A 132 8.15 26.58 17.53
N LEU A 133 8.68 25.60 16.81
CA LEU A 133 8.12 24.25 16.80
C LEU A 133 8.30 23.53 18.14
N LYS A 134 9.43 23.75 18.83
CA LYS A 134 9.66 23.22 20.18
C LYS A 134 8.65 23.80 21.19
N GLN A 135 8.40 25.11 21.13
CA GLN A 135 7.38 25.75 21.97
C GLN A 135 5.99 25.22 21.65
N HIS A 136 5.69 24.97 20.37
CA HIS A 136 4.43 24.35 19.97
C HIS A 136 4.26 22.94 20.55
N ILE A 137 5.30 22.09 20.48
CA ILE A 137 5.30 20.76 21.13
C ILE A 137 5.06 20.90 22.63
N LYS A 138 5.76 21.83 23.29
CA LYS A 138 5.60 22.06 24.75
C LYS A 138 4.18 22.46 25.10
N LYS A 139 3.54 23.30 24.28
CA LYS A 139 2.19 23.83 24.53
C LYS A 139 1.08 22.81 24.20
N TYR A 140 1.20 22.08 23.08
CA TYR A 140 0.14 21.25 22.53
C TYR A 140 0.46 19.74 22.54
N GLY A 141 1.65 19.35 22.97
CA GLY A 141 2.09 17.94 23.04
C GLY A 141 2.51 17.33 21.69
N SER A 142 2.24 18.00 20.57
CA SER A 142 2.46 17.41 19.24
C SER A 142 2.58 18.46 18.14
N LEU A 143 3.25 18.09 17.03
CA LEU A 143 3.27 18.85 15.77
C LEU A 143 2.22 18.35 14.75
N PHE A 144 1.53 17.28 15.05
CA PHE A 144 0.54 16.74 14.14
C PHE A 144 -0.73 17.62 14.14
N PRO A 145 -1.31 17.89 12.96
CA PRO A 145 -2.61 18.54 12.87
C PRO A 145 -3.70 17.75 13.62
N GLN A 146 -4.75 18.42 14.00
CA GLN A 146 -5.93 17.74 14.54
C GLN A 146 -6.60 16.91 13.44
N GLU A 147 -7.00 15.69 13.79
CA GLU A 147 -7.75 14.83 12.89
C GLU A 147 -9.13 15.42 12.60
N THR A 148 -9.49 15.47 11.32
CA THR A 148 -10.72 16.10 10.84
C THR A 148 -11.80 15.09 10.49
N HIS A 149 -11.42 13.80 10.35
CA HIS A 149 -12.32 12.70 10.00
C HIS A 149 -12.13 11.53 10.96
N SER A 150 -13.15 10.67 11.06
CA SER A 150 -13.09 9.42 11.82
C SER A 150 -13.98 8.38 11.16
N LYS A 151 -13.77 7.11 11.53
CA LYS A 151 -14.59 6.00 11.03
C LYS A 151 -16.05 6.18 11.39
N ASP A 152 -16.33 6.61 12.62
CA ASP A 152 -17.68 6.75 13.16
C ASP A 152 -18.33 8.10 12.85
N GLY A 153 -17.55 9.09 12.49
CA GLY A 153 -18.00 10.39 12.02
C GLY A 153 -18.10 11.46 13.10
N TYR A 154 -18.63 11.19 14.27
CA TYR A 154 -18.85 12.20 15.30
C TYR A 154 -17.73 12.19 16.37
N PRO A 155 -17.25 13.36 16.87
CA PRO A 155 -17.56 14.73 16.44
C PRO A 155 -16.87 15.17 15.14
N ALA A 156 -15.97 14.36 14.61
CA ALA A 156 -15.29 14.59 13.34
C ALA A 156 -16.23 14.28 12.15
N LYS A 157 -15.79 14.60 10.93
CA LYS A 157 -16.47 14.15 9.71
C LYS A 157 -16.25 12.65 9.52
N LYS A 158 -17.17 11.97 8.84
CA LYS A 158 -17.00 10.58 8.45
C LYS A 158 -15.86 10.43 7.44
N TRP A 159 -15.16 9.31 7.45
CA TRP A 159 -14.15 9.00 6.44
C TRP A 159 -14.72 9.12 5.02
N VAL A 160 -13.90 9.63 4.12
CA VAL A 160 -14.23 9.73 2.70
C VAL A 160 -14.08 8.35 2.07
N THR A 161 -15.13 7.90 1.39
CA THR A 161 -15.23 6.53 0.85
C THR A 161 -14.85 6.47 -0.62
N VAL A 162 -14.66 5.25 -1.13
CA VAL A 162 -14.47 5.00 -2.57
C VAL A 162 -15.65 5.55 -3.36
N ARG A 163 -16.89 5.41 -2.83
CA ARG A 163 -18.13 5.91 -3.44
C ARG A 163 -18.08 7.42 -3.65
N ASP A 164 -17.68 8.16 -2.63
CA ASP A 164 -17.64 9.62 -2.68
C ASP A 164 -16.71 10.16 -3.78
N ILE A 165 -15.73 9.34 -4.21
CA ILE A 165 -14.65 9.80 -5.09
C ILE A 165 -14.78 9.29 -6.53
N ILE A 166 -15.22 8.05 -6.74
CA ILE A 166 -15.19 7.44 -8.09
C ILE A 166 -16.54 6.93 -8.60
N SER A 167 -17.63 7.08 -7.85
CA SER A 167 -18.95 6.62 -8.30
C SER A 167 -19.46 7.32 -9.57
N ASP A 168 -19.00 8.55 -9.81
CA ASP A 168 -19.32 9.37 -10.97
C ASP A 168 -18.42 9.14 -12.19
N THR A 169 -17.39 8.29 -12.06
CA THR A 169 -16.50 8.02 -13.19
C THR A 169 -17.18 7.15 -14.25
N PRO A 170 -16.97 7.44 -15.55
CA PRO A 170 -17.54 6.63 -16.61
C PRO A 170 -17.18 5.14 -16.46
N PRO A 171 -18.12 4.21 -16.73
CA PRO A 171 -17.86 2.80 -16.55
C PRO A 171 -16.82 2.28 -17.55
N LEU A 172 -16.00 1.34 -17.09
CA LEU A 172 -15.05 0.58 -17.90
C LEU A 172 -15.22 -0.91 -17.65
N ASP A 173 -14.82 -1.70 -18.65
CA ASP A 173 -14.80 -3.16 -18.55
C ASP A 173 -13.51 -3.72 -19.13
N ALA A 174 -12.85 -4.64 -18.42
CA ALA A 174 -11.57 -5.21 -18.82
C ALA A 174 -11.71 -6.45 -19.73
N GLY A 175 -12.92 -6.86 -20.07
CA GLY A 175 -13.19 -8.01 -20.96
C GLY A 175 -13.15 -7.63 -22.44
N LYS A 176 -13.25 -6.32 -22.78
CA LYS A 176 -13.32 -5.88 -24.18
C LYS A 176 -12.47 -4.64 -24.43
N PRO A 177 -11.64 -4.62 -25.47
CA PRO A 177 -10.77 -3.48 -25.77
C PRO A 177 -11.49 -2.13 -25.89
N GLU A 178 -12.67 -2.12 -26.52
CA GLU A 178 -13.48 -0.92 -26.71
C GLU A 178 -14.08 -0.38 -25.42
N ALA A 179 -14.32 -1.23 -24.43
CA ALA A 179 -14.85 -0.87 -23.12
C ALA A 179 -13.77 -0.60 -22.06
N ALA A 180 -12.51 -0.95 -22.34
CA ALA A 180 -11.40 -0.82 -21.40
C ALA A 180 -10.85 0.61 -21.30
N GLN A 181 -11.34 1.56 -22.11
CA GLN A 181 -10.88 2.93 -22.14
C GLN A 181 -12.01 3.92 -22.39
N TYR A 182 -12.02 5.02 -21.63
CA TYR A 182 -12.84 6.20 -21.88
C TYR A 182 -11.96 7.37 -22.37
N LYS A 183 -11.96 7.60 -23.69
CA LYS A 183 -10.99 8.51 -24.36
C LYS A 183 -11.09 9.98 -23.95
N LYS A 184 -12.28 10.42 -23.44
CA LYS A 184 -12.49 11.83 -23.04
C LYS A 184 -11.81 12.20 -21.71
N ILE A 185 -11.43 11.23 -20.90
CA ILE A 185 -10.73 11.45 -19.63
C ILE A 185 -9.32 10.87 -19.74
N PRO A 186 -8.26 11.68 -19.63
CA PRO A 186 -6.89 11.19 -19.60
C PRO A 186 -6.69 10.13 -18.52
N TYR A 187 -5.91 9.08 -18.84
CA TYR A 187 -5.56 7.99 -17.91
C TYR A 187 -6.76 7.15 -17.40
N HIS A 188 -7.99 7.40 -17.91
CA HIS A 188 -9.15 6.58 -17.57
C HIS A 188 -9.24 5.36 -18.50
N ARG A 189 -8.33 4.42 -18.25
CA ARG A 189 -8.22 3.15 -18.97
C ARG A 189 -7.62 2.07 -18.09
N VAL A 190 -7.91 0.81 -18.38
CA VAL A 190 -7.49 -0.36 -17.61
C VAL A 190 -6.83 -1.41 -18.50
N PRO A 191 -5.93 -2.26 -17.99
CA PRO A 191 -5.44 -3.41 -18.72
C PRO A 191 -6.57 -4.41 -18.94
N LEU A 192 -6.52 -5.09 -20.09
CA LEU A 192 -7.42 -6.20 -20.38
C LEU A 192 -7.11 -7.39 -19.48
N LEU A 193 -8.13 -8.13 -19.13
CA LEU A 193 -8.03 -9.43 -18.52
C LEU A 193 -8.18 -10.51 -19.60
N ASP A 194 -7.45 -11.61 -19.47
CA ASP A 194 -7.72 -12.81 -20.25
C ASP A 194 -9.05 -13.46 -19.81
N ASP A 195 -9.57 -14.38 -20.61
CA ASP A 195 -10.89 -14.99 -20.38
C ASP A 195 -11.00 -15.65 -19.01
N GLU A 196 -9.93 -16.29 -18.54
CA GLU A 196 -9.89 -16.95 -17.23
C GLU A 196 -9.98 -15.93 -16.08
N LYS A 197 -9.14 -14.92 -16.11
CA LYS A 197 -9.15 -13.86 -15.08
C LYS A 197 -10.45 -13.06 -15.13
N TYR A 198 -10.97 -12.82 -16.34
CA TYR A 198 -12.25 -12.15 -16.48
C TYR A 198 -13.39 -13.00 -15.88
N LEU A 199 -13.39 -14.31 -16.12
CA LEU A 199 -14.35 -15.22 -15.50
C LEU A 199 -14.28 -15.15 -13.97
N TRP A 200 -13.08 -15.15 -13.38
CA TRP A 200 -12.95 -15.06 -11.93
C TRP A 200 -13.48 -13.72 -11.41
N VAL A 201 -13.05 -12.62 -12.03
CA VAL A 201 -13.41 -11.26 -11.59
C VAL A 201 -14.91 -11.00 -11.75
N SER A 202 -15.52 -11.40 -12.88
CA SER A 202 -16.95 -11.17 -13.14
C SER A 202 -17.88 -11.91 -12.17
N ASN A 203 -17.40 -12.98 -11.55
CA ASN A 203 -18.13 -13.73 -10.54
C ASN A 203 -17.76 -13.38 -9.09
N THR A 204 -16.93 -12.34 -8.87
CA THR A 204 -16.51 -11.91 -7.55
C THR A 204 -17.45 -10.82 -7.03
N PRO A 205 -18.18 -11.05 -5.90
CA PRO A 205 -19.00 -10.04 -5.27
C PRO A 205 -18.15 -8.91 -4.65
N GLU A 206 -18.78 -7.76 -4.37
CA GLU A 206 -18.19 -6.66 -3.62
C GLU A 206 -17.60 -7.17 -2.29
N GLU A 207 -16.45 -6.60 -1.88
CA GLU A 207 -15.70 -6.96 -0.66
C GLU A 207 -15.18 -8.39 -0.60
N LYS A 208 -15.52 -9.24 -1.59
CA LYS A 208 -15.05 -10.64 -1.65
C LYS A 208 -13.84 -10.79 -2.55
N SER A 209 -13.10 -11.87 -2.33
CA SER A 209 -12.02 -12.32 -3.19
C SER A 209 -12.55 -13.33 -4.20
N ALA A 210 -11.94 -13.40 -5.38
CA ALA A 210 -12.28 -14.45 -6.35
C ALA A 210 -12.03 -15.87 -5.81
N PHE A 211 -11.20 -16.03 -4.80
CA PHE A 211 -11.02 -17.30 -4.09
C PHE A 211 -12.30 -17.77 -3.37
N ASP A 212 -13.24 -16.87 -3.11
CA ASP A 212 -14.51 -17.16 -2.43
C ASP A 212 -15.67 -17.40 -3.40
N ASN A 213 -15.43 -17.32 -4.71
CA ASN A 213 -16.45 -17.50 -5.72
C ASN A 213 -17.15 -18.85 -5.61
N GLN A 214 -18.44 -18.86 -5.90
CA GLN A 214 -19.31 -20.01 -5.77
C GLN A 214 -19.64 -20.63 -7.12
N CYS A 215 -20.35 -21.77 -7.11
CA CYS A 215 -20.72 -22.49 -8.31
C CYS A 215 -21.59 -21.62 -9.24
N ILE A 216 -21.20 -21.57 -10.52
CA ILE A 216 -21.89 -20.83 -11.59
C ILE A 216 -22.70 -21.77 -12.52
N ASN A 217 -22.65 -23.08 -12.30
CA ASN A 217 -23.46 -24.03 -13.03
C ASN A 217 -24.93 -23.80 -12.66
N SER A 218 -25.74 -23.36 -13.64
CA SER A 218 -27.14 -23.02 -13.46
C SER A 218 -27.98 -24.19 -12.99
N ALA A 219 -27.64 -25.41 -13.40
CA ALA A 219 -28.33 -26.64 -12.97
C ALA A 219 -27.99 -27.03 -11.52
N CYS A 220 -26.91 -26.52 -10.95
CA CYS A 220 -26.45 -26.85 -9.60
C CYS A 220 -26.85 -25.80 -8.56
N GLY A 221 -26.58 -24.54 -8.81
CA GLY A 221 -26.91 -23.41 -7.95
C GLY A 221 -26.27 -23.42 -6.55
N PHE A 222 -25.31 -24.32 -6.25
CA PHE A 222 -24.77 -24.51 -4.92
C PHE A 222 -23.86 -23.34 -4.52
N LYS A 223 -24.14 -22.69 -3.37
CA LYS A 223 -23.47 -21.48 -2.89
C LYS A 223 -22.72 -21.65 -1.56
N SER A 224 -22.54 -22.89 -1.10
CA SER A 224 -21.88 -23.19 0.17
C SER A 224 -20.56 -23.96 0.00
N ASN A 225 -19.88 -23.78 -1.14
CA ASN A 225 -18.52 -24.30 -1.29
C ASN A 225 -17.58 -23.62 -0.29
N PRO A 226 -16.68 -24.36 0.39
CA PRO A 226 -15.70 -23.79 1.29
C PRO A 226 -14.94 -22.63 0.65
N THR A 227 -14.67 -21.58 1.42
CA THR A 227 -14.03 -20.36 0.96
C THR A 227 -12.56 -20.30 1.36
N HIS A 228 -11.81 -19.43 0.70
CA HIS A 228 -10.41 -19.23 0.96
C HIS A 228 -10.23 -18.46 2.29
N SER A 229 -9.80 -19.14 3.33
CA SER A 229 -9.44 -18.53 4.60
C SER A 229 -7.92 -18.52 4.77
N SER A 230 -7.37 -17.45 5.33
CA SER A 230 -6.00 -17.45 5.82
C SER A 230 -5.97 -17.88 7.28
N GLY A 231 -5.31 -19.01 7.54
CA GLY A 231 -4.84 -19.34 8.87
C GLY A 231 -3.44 -18.79 9.11
N LYS A 232 -3.06 -18.57 10.35
CA LYS A 232 -1.65 -18.41 10.73
C LYS A 232 -1.07 -19.78 11.01
N ASP A 233 0.12 -20.06 10.48
CA ASP A 233 0.88 -21.24 10.89
C ASP A 233 1.45 -21.05 12.30
N GLU A 234 2.08 -22.09 12.84
CA GLU A 234 2.76 -22.09 14.15
C GLU A 234 3.78 -20.95 14.33
N ASN A 235 4.22 -20.36 13.24
CA ASN A 235 5.15 -19.25 13.20
C ASN A 235 4.46 -17.89 12.96
N GLY A 236 3.14 -17.84 12.98
CA GLY A 236 2.35 -16.62 12.77
C GLY A 236 2.29 -16.14 11.32
N ILE A 237 2.71 -16.96 10.35
CA ILE A 237 2.66 -16.62 8.91
C ILE A 237 1.30 -16.99 8.35
N ASN A 238 0.66 -16.05 7.64
CA ASN A 238 -0.60 -16.32 6.96
C ASN A 238 -0.38 -17.38 5.86
N LYS A 239 -1.13 -18.47 5.95
CA LYS A 239 -1.23 -19.51 4.89
C LYS A 239 -2.60 -19.47 4.26
N ALA A 240 -2.62 -19.65 2.95
CA ALA A 240 -3.84 -19.97 2.24
C ALA A 240 -4.36 -21.33 2.72
N SER A 241 -5.69 -21.46 2.91
CA SER A 241 -6.28 -22.75 3.24
C SER A 241 -6.08 -23.74 2.07
N ILE A 242 -5.46 -24.87 2.36
CA ILE A 242 -5.27 -25.98 1.41
C ILE A 242 -6.61 -26.63 1.07
N GLU A 243 -7.61 -26.46 1.93
CA GLU A 243 -8.92 -27.09 1.82
C GLU A 243 -9.90 -26.36 0.89
N THR A 244 -9.50 -25.19 0.35
CA THR A 244 -10.35 -24.42 -0.56
C THR A 244 -10.49 -25.17 -1.89
N PRO A 245 -11.69 -25.72 -2.24
CA PRO A 245 -11.86 -26.52 -3.44
C PRO A 245 -11.84 -25.63 -4.69
N ILE A 246 -11.34 -26.18 -5.79
CA ILE A 246 -11.48 -25.58 -7.13
C ILE A 246 -12.65 -26.18 -7.91
N PHE A 247 -13.18 -27.29 -7.45
CA PHE A 247 -14.38 -27.89 -8.00
C PHE A 247 -15.54 -27.78 -7.00
N CYS A 248 -16.74 -27.62 -7.53
CA CYS A 248 -17.95 -27.60 -6.72
C CYS A 248 -18.14 -28.94 -6.03
N ILE A 249 -18.30 -28.96 -4.72
CA ILE A 249 -18.45 -30.18 -3.92
C ILE A 249 -19.79 -30.92 -4.22
N LYS A 250 -20.77 -30.22 -4.86
CA LYS A 250 -22.07 -30.81 -5.21
C LYS A 250 -22.12 -31.40 -6.63
N CYS A 251 -21.58 -30.67 -7.64
CA CYS A 251 -21.73 -31.06 -9.04
C CYS A 251 -20.40 -31.26 -9.77
N ASN A 252 -19.29 -31.14 -9.08
CA ASN A 252 -17.93 -31.27 -9.62
C ASN A 252 -17.59 -30.35 -10.82
N SER A 253 -18.39 -29.29 -11.07
CA SER A 253 -18.01 -28.26 -12.05
C SER A 253 -16.90 -27.40 -11.49
N ILE A 254 -15.98 -26.94 -12.36
CA ILE A 254 -14.92 -26.02 -11.96
C ILE A 254 -15.52 -24.72 -11.42
N LEU A 255 -15.02 -24.25 -10.30
CA LEU A 255 -15.43 -22.98 -9.70
C LEU A 255 -14.66 -21.82 -10.38
N PRO A 256 -15.27 -20.63 -10.52
CA PRO A 256 -14.61 -19.46 -11.11
C PRO A 256 -13.62 -18.84 -10.10
N ARG A 257 -12.65 -19.62 -9.67
CA ARG A 257 -11.62 -19.26 -8.68
C ARG A 257 -10.24 -19.18 -9.32
N PRO A 258 -9.30 -18.38 -8.80
CA PRO A 258 -7.95 -18.34 -9.33
C PRO A 258 -7.28 -19.72 -9.28
N TRP A 259 -7.03 -20.31 -10.42
CA TRP A 259 -6.36 -21.59 -10.58
C TRP A 259 -5.21 -21.52 -11.58
N VAL A 260 -4.34 -22.49 -11.50
CA VAL A 260 -3.27 -22.75 -12.48
C VAL A 260 -3.39 -24.19 -12.95
N LYS A 261 -3.00 -24.43 -14.19
CA LYS A 261 -2.95 -25.77 -14.77
C LYS A 261 -1.50 -26.24 -14.78
N GLU A 262 -1.21 -27.30 -14.05
CA GLU A 262 0.11 -27.93 -13.98
C GLU A 262 -0.02 -29.40 -14.35
N ASN A 263 0.77 -29.88 -15.31
CA ASN A 263 0.77 -31.27 -15.77
C ASN A 263 -0.63 -31.82 -16.15
N GLY A 264 -1.50 -30.95 -16.69
CA GLY A 264 -2.87 -31.33 -17.06
C GLY A 264 -3.89 -31.23 -15.92
N GLU A 265 -3.47 -31.05 -14.69
CA GLU A 265 -4.32 -30.92 -13.52
C GLU A 265 -4.52 -29.46 -13.09
N TYR A 266 -5.69 -29.16 -12.55
CA TYR A 266 -6.00 -27.84 -11.99
C TYR A 266 -5.73 -27.83 -10.50
N ARG A 267 -5.04 -26.81 -10.04
CA ARG A 267 -4.90 -26.49 -8.62
C ARG A 267 -5.19 -25.03 -8.33
N LEU A 268 -5.62 -24.74 -7.12
CA LEU A 268 -5.80 -23.36 -6.67
C LEU A 268 -4.47 -22.60 -6.76
N MET A 269 -4.54 -21.37 -7.28
CA MET A 269 -3.37 -20.48 -7.31
C MET A 269 -2.93 -20.18 -5.88
N LYS A 270 -1.63 -20.29 -5.60
CA LYS A 270 -1.06 -19.81 -4.35
C LYS A 270 -1.14 -18.29 -4.32
N GLY A 271 -1.80 -17.71 -3.34
CA GLY A 271 -1.97 -16.27 -3.26
C GLY A 271 -2.42 -15.80 -1.89
N TYR A 272 -2.42 -14.49 -1.73
CA TYR A 272 -2.96 -13.85 -0.54
C TYR A 272 -4.48 -13.82 -0.61
N THR A 273 -5.16 -13.89 0.53
CA THR A 273 -6.64 -13.79 0.61
C THR A 273 -7.21 -12.48 0.06
N SER A 274 -6.37 -11.47 -0.04
CA SER A 274 -6.67 -10.16 -0.62
C SER A 274 -6.42 -10.06 -2.14
N ALA A 275 -5.85 -11.09 -2.77
CA ALA A 275 -5.68 -11.13 -4.22
C ALA A 275 -7.05 -11.30 -4.91
N TYR A 276 -7.22 -10.68 -6.09
CA TYR A 276 -8.49 -10.65 -6.84
C TYR A 276 -9.69 -10.22 -5.97
N LYS A 277 -9.46 -9.36 -4.98
CA LYS A 277 -10.50 -8.88 -4.08
C LYS A 277 -11.05 -7.54 -4.56
N ARG A 278 -12.39 -7.40 -4.53
CA ARG A 278 -13.07 -6.13 -4.78
C ARG A 278 -13.02 -5.22 -3.56
N MET A 279 -12.83 -3.93 -3.80
CA MET A 279 -12.96 -2.91 -2.77
C MET A 279 -14.42 -2.79 -2.33
N SER A 280 -14.64 -2.18 -1.16
CA SER A 280 -15.96 -1.70 -0.73
C SER A 280 -16.24 -0.33 -1.32
N TRP A 281 -17.49 -0.08 -1.69
CA TRP A 281 -17.96 1.25 -2.00
C TRP A 281 -17.96 2.19 -0.77
N ASP A 282 -18.31 1.65 0.39
CA ASP A 282 -18.65 2.43 1.59
C ASP A 282 -17.50 2.49 2.61
N SER A 283 -16.28 2.27 2.14
CA SER A 283 -15.04 2.41 2.91
C SER A 283 -14.00 3.19 2.13
N PRO A 284 -12.99 3.78 2.78
CA PRO A 284 -11.80 4.27 2.10
C PRO A 284 -11.13 3.16 1.30
N ALA A 285 -10.51 3.49 0.19
CA ALA A 285 -9.74 2.52 -0.59
C ALA A 285 -8.64 1.87 0.27
N SER A 286 -8.35 0.60 0.03
CA SER A 286 -7.14 -0.01 0.60
C SER A 286 -5.89 0.71 0.10
N THR A 287 -4.79 0.65 0.84
CA THR A 287 -3.52 1.28 0.44
C THR A 287 -3.18 0.96 -1.01
N LEU A 288 -3.21 1.98 -1.87
CA LEU A 288 -2.82 1.86 -3.26
C LEU A 288 -1.30 1.79 -3.37
N THR A 289 -0.81 0.85 -4.15
CA THR A 289 0.61 0.60 -4.39
C THR A 289 0.90 0.62 -5.89
N ARG A 290 2.17 0.64 -6.28
CA ARG A 290 2.59 0.56 -7.69
C ARG A 290 2.00 -0.63 -8.47
N ASN A 291 1.55 -1.67 -7.76
CA ASN A 291 0.96 -2.87 -8.36
C ASN A 291 -0.56 -2.74 -8.61
N LEU A 292 -1.10 -1.53 -8.61
CA LEU A 292 -2.55 -1.28 -8.76
C LEU A 292 -3.16 -1.80 -10.07
N SER A 293 -2.32 -2.05 -11.09
CA SER A 293 -2.74 -2.59 -12.39
C SER A 293 -2.92 -4.11 -12.43
N TYR A 294 -2.48 -4.80 -11.39
CA TYR A 294 -2.52 -6.27 -11.36
C TYR A 294 -3.69 -6.73 -10.50
N ALA A 295 -4.64 -7.43 -11.11
CA ALA A 295 -5.83 -7.96 -10.41
C ALA A 295 -5.45 -8.92 -9.27
N CYS A 296 -4.34 -9.63 -9.40
CA CYS A 296 -3.78 -10.49 -8.34
C CYS A 296 -3.10 -9.72 -7.20
N SER A 297 -2.98 -8.39 -7.29
CA SER A 297 -2.48 -7.56 -6.22
C SER A 297 -3.55 -7.36 -5.14
N ASP A 298 -3.10 -6.92 -3.97
CA ASP A 298 -3.90 -6.74 -2.77
C ASP A 298 -5.07 -5.78 -2.99
N ASN A 299 -6.31 -6.30 -2.95
CA ASN A 299 -7.58 -5.54 -2.94
C ASN A 299 -7.61 -4.38 -3.95
N LYS A 300 -7.47 -4.68 -5.24
CA LYS A 300 -7.34 -3.66 -6.31
C LYS A 300 -8.48 -3.68 -7.33
N LEU A 301 -9.43 -4.63 -7.21
CA LEU A 301 -10.58 -4.64 -8.13
C LEU A 301 -11.54 -3.50 -7.77
N HIS A 302 -12.09 -2.90 -8.83
CA HIS A 302 -13.19 -1.95 -8.69
C HIS A 302 -14.38 -2.61 -7.96
N PRO A 303 -15.10 -1.89 -7.09
CA PRO A 303 -16.16 -2.49 -6.27
C PRO A 303 -17.21 -3.29 -7.07
N SER A 304 -17.67 -2.78 -8.22
CA SER A 304 -18.75 -3.38 -9.00
C SER A 304 -18.43 -3.68 -10.47
N GLN A 305 -17.35 -3.12 -11.04
CA GLN A 305 -16.98 -3.31 -12.44
C GLN A 305 -15.89 -4.40 -12.59
N ASN A 306 -15.84 -5.07 -13.73
CA ASN A 306 -14.96 -6.23 -13.96
C ASN A 306 -13.55 -5.80 -14.37
N ARG A 307 -12.85 -5.13 -13.48
CA ARG A 307 -11.54 -4.52 -13.73
C ARG A 307 -10.81 -4.10 -12.45
N VAL A 308 -9.56 -3.76 -12.58
CA VAL A 308 -8.81 -2.97 -11.60
C VAL A 308 -9.21 -1.49 -11.69
N LEU A 309 -8.72 -0.66 -10.77
CA LEU A 309 -8.85 0.80 -10.89
C LEU A 309 -8.06 1.31 -12.09
N SER A 310 -8.59 2.33 -12.74
CA SER A 310 -7.83 3.12 -13.72
C SER A 310 -6.82 4.02 -13.00
N LEU A 311 -5.80 4.50 -13.74
CA LEU A 311 -4.85 5.46 -13.16
C LEU A 311 -5.55 6.77 -12.75
N TYR A 312 -6.54 7.23 -13.53
CA TYR A 312 -7.35 8.40 -13.18
C TYR A 312 -8.06 8.25 -11.84
N GLU A 313 -8.73 7.11 -11.59
CA GLU A 313 -9.38 6.82 -10.32
C GLU A 313 -8.37 6.72 -9.17
N ALA A 314 -7.21 6.09 -9.43
CA ALA A 314 -6.13 6.05 -8.45
C ALA A 314 -5.63 7.44 -8.07
N MET A 315 -5.47 8.35 -9.05
CA MET A 315 -5.11 9.76 -8.80
C MET A 315 -6.17 10.48 -7.96
N LYS A 316 -7.47 10.26 -8.23
CA LYS A 316 -8.56 10.80 -7.37
C LYS A 316 -8.43 10.28 -5.94
N LEU A 317 -8.22 8.98 -5.75
CA LEU A 317 -8.08 8.34 -4.43
C LEU A 317 -6.76 8.70 -3.72
N HIS A 318 -5.75 9.16 -4.45
CA HIS A 318 -4.53 9.76 -3.89
C HIS A 318 -4.64 11.26 -3.64
N THR A 319 -5.79 11.88 -3.93
CA THR A 319 -6.02 13.33 -3.81
C THR A 319 -5.11 14.20 -4.68
N ILE A 320 -4.58 13.63 -5.77
CA ILE A 320 -3.65 14.31 -6.68
C ILE A 320 -4.25 14.63 -8.06
N SER A 321 -5.52 14.26 -8.29
CA SER A 321 -6.18 14.48 -9.59
C SER A 321 -6.34 15.95 -9.98
N ASN A 322 -6.29 16.86 -9.00
CA ASN A 322 -6.45 18.31 -9.22
C ASN A 322 -5.13 19.01 -9.53
N TYR A 323 -4.01 18.31 -9.52
CA TYR A 323 -2.73 18.86 -9.90
C TYR A 323 -2.50 18.63 -11.39
N GLU A 324 -1.92 19.61 -12.07
CA GLU A 324 -1.46 19.47 -13.44
C GLU A 324 -0.14 18.70 -13.46
N PHE A 325 -0.16 17.50 -14.02
CA PHE A 325 1.04 16.68 -14.19
C PHE A 325 1.44 16.64 -15.67
N GLU A 326 2.66 17.02 -15.97
CA GLU A 326 3.30 16.68 -17.22
C GLU A 326 4.19 15.45 -17.05
N TRP A 327 3.66 14.30 -17.44
CA TRP A 327 4.43 13.05 -17.44
C TRP A 327 5.33 13.00 -18.69
N LYS A 328 6.47 13.70 -18.61
CA LYS A 328 7.49 13.72 -19.67
C LYS A 328 8.80 13.11 -19.18
N ARG A 329 9.49 12.43 -20.07
CA ARG A 329 10.87 11.98 -19.86
C ARG A 329 11.82 13.16 -20.05
N ALA A 330 13.08 13.00 -19.62
CA ALA A 330 14.11 14.01 -19.82
C ALA A 330 14.33 14.39 -21.30
N ASP A 331 14.03 13.47 -22.25
CA ASP A 331 14.06 13.69 -23.70
C ASP A 331 12.79 14.35 -24.25
N GLY A 332 11.87 14.81 -23.40
CA GLY A 332 10.61 15.47 -23.78
C GLY A 332 9.49 14.51 -24.22
N LYS A 333 9.74 13.21 -24.36
CA LYS A 333 8.71 12.23 -24.74
C LYS A 333 7.75 11.95 -23.61
N LYS A 334 6.48 11.68 -23.96
CA LYS A 334 5.47 11.27 -22.98
C LYS A 334 5.85 9.95 -22.30
N VAL A 335 5.65 9.88 -21.00
CA VAL A 335 5.80 8.64 -20.23
C VAL A 335 4.63 7.72 -20.55
N SER A 336 4.90 6.42 -20.71
CA SER A 336 3.83 5.44 -20.91
C SER A 336 3.03 5.25 -19.63
N ASP A 337 1.74 4.90 -19.75
CA ASP A 337 0.90 4.61 -18.59
C ASP A 337 1.45 3.49 -17.71
N LYS A 338 2.14 2.51 -18.31
CA LYS A 338 2.80 1.45 -17.56
C LYS A 338 3.84 2.05 -16.60
N LEU A 339 4.69 2.92 -17.10
CA LEU A 339 5.73 3.55 -16.29
C LEU A 339 5.14 4.51 -15.24
N ILE A 340 4.08 5.28 -15.59
CA ILE A 340 3.40 6.15 -14.61
C ILE A 340 2.83 5.33 -13.43
N ARG A 341 2.34 4.10 -13.68
CA ARG A 341 1.83 3.23 -12.61
C ARG A 341 2.93 2.64 -11.74
N GLU A 342 4.15 2.57 -12.25
CA GLU A 342 5.32 2.02 -11.54
C GLU A 342 6.05 3.09 -10.70
N LEU A 343 5.83 4.37 -11.02
CA LEU A 343 6.32 5.52 -10.25
C LEU A 343 5.44 5.83 -9.04
#